data_3619457164663db0845ac8b5ca3761dd
#
_entry.id   3619457164663db0845ac8b5ca3761dd
#
_cell.length_a   1.000
_cell.length_b   1.000
_cell.length_c   1.000
_cell.angle_alpha   90.00
_cell.angle_beta   90.00
_cell.angle_gamma   90.00
#
_symmetry.space_group_name_H-M   'P 1'
#
loop_
_entity.id
_entity.type
_entity.pdbx_description
1 polymer ?
#
loop_
_entity_poly.entity_id
_entity_poly.type
_entity_poly.pdbx_seq_one_letter_code
_entity_poly.pdbx_strand_id
1 'polypeptide(L)'
;MRNRVILASKSPRRYELLRQVGLDFDVIPSGIEEDFVKGESPRKHVLRLAEAKALDVGNQHPGRWVVAADTIVYVDHSILGKPKSREEAEKMLRRLSGKEHQVLTGFSLHHLEKRKGDREAVQTAVKVKKLTQAEMDWYIQTGEPFDKAGGYAIQGIGSFMIESIKGSYTNVVGLPLCELIQMLNRLGAVTFPPDPFPPPLSGGRVGRGGIRNEHIIPPLPLRSRVVPTLLKGGWGD
;
A
#
# COMPACT_ATOMS: atom_id res chain seq x y z
N MET A 1 7.62 27.29 -0.70
CA MET A 1 6.58 26.25 -0.81
C MET A 1 7.26 24.91 -0.63
N ARG A 2 6.83 24.08 0.32
CA ARG A 2 7.37 22.71 0.43
C ARG A 2 7.03 21.96 -0.84
N ASN A 3 8.05 21.38 -1.47
CA ASN A 3 7.89 20.62 -2.71
C ASN A 3 7.28 19.24 -2.37
N ARG A 4 5.96 19.21 -2.10
CA ARG A 4 5.24 17.98 -1.76
C ARG A 4 5.21 17.05 -2.96
N VAL A 5 5.45 15.78 -2.70
CA VAL A 5 5.25 14.72 -3.69
C VAL A 5 3.75 14.60 -3.99
N ILE A 6 3.37 14.23 -5.21
CA ILE A 6 2.00 13.88 -5.59
C ILE A 6 1.87 12.36 -5.63
N LEU A 7 0.86 11.80 -4.98
CA LEU A 7 0.43 10.42 -5.17
C LEU A 7 -0.66 10.36 -6.25
N ALA A 8 -0.33 9.83 -7.42
CA ALA A 8 -1.27 9.66 -8.54
C ALA A 8 -2.08 8.36 -8.41
N SER A 9 -2.91 8.25 -7.35
CA SER A 9 -3.66 7.03 -7.07
C SER A 9 -4.95 7.29 -6.29
N LYS A 10 -6.02 6.55 -6.60
CA LYS A 10 -7.28 6.50 -5.83
C LYS A 10 -7.23 5.49 -4.67
N SER A 11 -6.15 4.71 -4.54
CA SER A 11 -6.06 3.62 -3.55
C SER A 11 -5.88 4.15 -2.14
N PRO A 12 -6.83 3.91 -1.21
CA PRO A 12 -6.68 4.31 0.19
C PRO A 12 -5.51 3.59 0.86
N ARG A 13 -5.19 2.35 0.44
CA ARG A 13 -4.07 1.58 0.97
C ARG A 13 -2.71 2.22 0.66
N ARG A 14 -2.52 2.73 -0.56
CA ARG A 14 -1.30 3.47 -0.93
C ARG A 14 -1.17 4.79 -0.17
N TYR A 15 -2.28 5.48 0.02
CA TYR A 15 -2.33 6.67 0.86
C TYR A 15 -1.85 6.36 2.29
N GLU A 16 -2.42 5.33 2.93
CA GLU A 16 -2.04 4.96 4.30
C GLU A 16 -0.59 4.52 4.41
N LEU A 17 -0.05 3.78 3.43
CA LEU A 17 1.35 3.38 3.41
C LEU A 17 2.30 4.58 3.39
N LEU A 18 2.04 5.59 2.54
CA LEU A 18 2.87 6.80 2.51
C LEU A 18 2.73 7.63 3.78
N ARG A 19 1.52 7.70 4.34
CA ARG A 19 1.25 8.40 5.60
C ARG A 19 1.99 7.77 6.78
N GLN A 20 2.02 6.43 6.84
CA GLN A 20 2.71 5.68 7.91
C GLN A 20 4.21 5.98 7.99
N VAL A 21 4.85 6.28 6.88
CA VAL A 21 6.28 6.64 6.84
C VAL A 21 6.55 8.15 6.97
N GLY A 22 5.50 8.94 7.26
CA GLY A 22 5.64 10.36 7.53
C GLY A 22 5.95 11.22 6.30
N LEU A 23 5.69 10.74 5.09
CA LEU A 23 5.84 11.54 3.88
C LEU A 23 4.74 12.59 3.79
N ASP A 24 5.13 13.81 3.39
CA ASP A 24 4.20 14.90 3.08
C ASP A 24 3.89 14.88 1.57
N PHE A 25 2.62 14.62 1.22
CA PHE A 25 2.18 14.47 -0.17
C PHE A 25 0.75 14.95 -0.38
N ASP A 26 0.44 15.26 -1.64
CA ASP A 26 -0.93 15.53 -2.10
C ASP A 26 -1.45 14.32 -2.89
N VAL A 27 -2.77 14.15 -2.96
CA VAL A 27 -3.40 13.08 -3.74
C VAL A 27 -4.08 13.68 -4.96
N ILE A 28 -3.63 13.30 -6.16
CA ILE A 28 -4.23 13.69 -7.44
C ILE A 28 -4.35 12.43 -8.29
N PRO A 29 -5.51 11.78 -8.31
CA PRO A 29 -5.69 10.53 -9.06
C PRO A 29 -5.49 10.72 -10.55
N SER A 30 -4.83 9.74 -11.19
CA SER A 30 -4.75 9.65 -12.66
C SER A 30 -6.07 9.19 -13.27
N GLY A 31 -6.35 9.66 -14.49
CA GLY A 31 -7.46 9.23 -15.33
C GLY A 31 -7.15 8.05 -16.25
N ILE A 32 -5.94 7.49 -16.23
CA ILE A 32 -5.53 6.39 -17.12
C ILE A 32 -6.34 5.13 -16.84
N GLU A 33 -6.87 4.53 -17.92
CA GLU A 33 -7.53 3.22 -17.91
C GLU A 33 -6.50 2.08 -17.77
N GLU A 34 -6.88 1.02 -17.03
CA GLU A 34 -5.99 -0.10 -16.70
C GLU A 34 -6.15 -1.26 -17.70
N ASP A 35 -6.01 -0.97 -19.01
CA ASP A 35 -6.21 -1.95 -20.07
C ASP A 35 -5.08 -2.96 -20.17
N PHE A 36 -5.46 -4.22 -20.44
CA PHE A 36 -4.53 -5.30 -20.72
C PHE A 36 -4.11 -5.30 -22.19
N VAL A 37 -2.80 -5.34 -22.44
CA VAL A 37 -2.25 -5.50 -23.76
C VAL A 37 -1.94 -6.97 -24.02
N LYS A 38 -2.47 -7.53 -25.10
CA LYS A 38 -2.26 -8.94 -25.46
C LYS A 38 -0.76 -9.25 -25.66
N GLY A 39 -0.28 -10.28 -24.98
CA GLY A 39 1.13 -10.70 -25.05
C GLY A 39 2.10 -9.89 -24.16
N GLU A 40 1.60 -8.91 -23.41
CA GLU A 40 2.41 -8.18 -22.45
C GLU A 40 2.72 -9.05 -21.23
N SER A 41 4.00 -9.08 -20.81
CA SER A 41 4.35 -9.80 -19.58
C SER A 41 3.83 -9.06 -18.33
N PRO A 42 3.53 -9.78 -17.22
CA PRO A 42 3.05 -9.16 -15.97
C PRO A 42 3.91 -7.99 -15.50
N ARG A 43 5.25 -8.12 -15.58
CA ARG A 43 6.20 -7.07 -15.20
C ARG A 43 6.09 -5.84 -16.12
N LYS A 44 5.99 -6.04 -17.44
CA LYS A 44 5.82 -4.93 -18.39
C LYS A 44 4.51 -4.20 -18.14
N HIS A 45 3.44 -4.94 -17.89
CA HIS A 45 2.10 -4.39 -17.61
C HIS A 45 2.11 -3.40 -16.45
N VAL A 46 2.58 -3.82 -15.26
CA VAL A 46 2.58 -2.95 -14.08
C VAL A 46 3.53 -1.75 -14.23
N LEU A 47 4.65 -1.90 -14.93
CA LEU A 47 5.57 -0.80 -15.21
C LEU A 47 4.96 0.22 -16.16
N ARG A 48 4.33 -0.23 -17.25
CA ARG A 48 3.67 0.64 -18.22
C ARG A 48 2.54 1.45 -17.58
N LEU A 49 1.68 0.78 -16.81
CA LEU A 49 0.56 1.47 -16.15
C LEU A 49 1.03 2.44 -15.06
N ALA A 50 2.02 2.04 -14.24
CA ALA A 50 2.58 2.94 -13.24
C ALA A 50 3.19 4.19 -13.88
N GLU A 51 3.96 4.03 -14.95
CA GLU A 51 4.55 5.16 -15.69
C GLU A 51 3.48 6.04 -16.35
N ALA A 52 2.53 5.44 -17.06
CA ALA A 52 1.45 6.18 -17.71
C ALA A 52 0.66 7.03 -16.69
N LYS A 53 0.32 6.47 -15.51
CA LYS A 53 -0.35 7.20 -14.43
C LYS A 53 0.51 8.35 -13.89
N ALA A 54 1.82 8.14 -13.73
CA ALA A 54 2.73 9.18 -13.23
C ALA A 54 2.88 10.33 -14.24
N LEU A 55 2.98 10.02 -15.53
CA LEU A 55 3.10 11.00 -16.60
C LEU A 55 1.80 11.77 -16.82
N ASP A 56 0.65 11.13 -16.73
CA ASP A 56 -0.68 11.78 -16.85
C ASP A 56 -0.82 12.93 -15.84
N VAL A 57 -0.51 12.70 -14.58
CA VAL A 57 -0.54 13.73 -13.54
C VAL A 57 0.65 14.66 -13.64
N GLY A 58 1.84 14.14 -14.01
CA GLY A 58 3.06 14.92 -14.18
C GLY A 58 2.94 16.01 -15.27
N ASN A 59 2.23 15.75 -16.37
CA ASN A 59 1.97 16.73 -17.42
C ASN A 59 1.16 17.93 -16.92
N GLN A 60 0.30 17.73 -15.94
CA GLN A 60 -0.49 18.79 -15.31
C GLN A 60 0.30 19.51 -14.18
N HIS A 61 1.34 18.86 -13.65
CA HIS A 61 2.15 19.35 -12.52
C HIS A 61 3.65 19.16 -12.78
N PRO A 62 4.23 19.74 -13.86
CA PRO A 62 5.58 19.43 -14.34
C PRO A 62 6.69 19.78 -13.34
N GLY A 63 6.45 20.77 -12.46
CA GLY A 63 7.39 21.20 -11.40
C GLY A 63 7.35 20.36 -10.13
N ARG A 64 6.64 19.22 -10.12
CA ARG A 64 6.47 18.39 -8.94
C ARG A 64 6.87 16.93 -9.18
N TRP A 65 7.33 16.27 -8.12
CA TRP A 65 7.52 14.83 -8.13
C TRP A 65 6.17 14.11 -8.06
N VAL A 66 5.95 13.16 -8.95
CA VAL A 66 4.72 12.36 -9.02
C VAL A 66 5.07 10.89 -8.85
N VAL A 67 4.44 10.24 -7.87
CA VAL A 67 4.49 8.80 -7.61
C VAL A 67 3.20 8.17 -8.10
N ALA A 68 3.30 7.11 -8.89
CA ALA A 68 2.17 6.26 -9.25
C ALA A 68 2.56 4.79 -9.10
N ALA A 69 1.56 3.93 -8.98
CA ALA A 69 1.76 2.49 -8.92
C ALA A 69 0.60 1.73 -9.57
N ASP A 70 0.91 0.50 -10.00
CA ASP A 70 -0.06 -0.47 -10.44
C ASP A 70 0.23 -1.84 -9.83
N THR A 71 -0.82 -2.61 -9.48
CA THR A 71 -0.68 -3.88 -8.77
C THR A 71 -1.57 -4.93 -9.39
N ILE A 72 -1.00 -6.09 -9.69
CA ILE A 72 -1.70 -7.26 -10.21
C ILE A 72 -1.42 -8.50 -9.38
N VAL A 73 -2.36 -9.43 -9.43
CA VAL A 73 -2.20 -10.81 -8.97
C VAL A 73 -1.98 -11.72 -10.18
N TYR A 74 -0.97 -12.57 -10.13
CA TYR A 74 -0.62 -13.48 -11.22
C TYR A 74 -0.58 -14.92 -10.72
N VAL A 75 -1.38 -15.78 -11.33
CA VAL A 75 -1.49 -17.20 -11.00
C VAL A 75 -1.83 -18.03 -12.26
N ASP A 76 -1.29 -19.23 -12.36
CA ASP A 76 -1.56 -20.15 -13.47
C ASP A 76 -1.46 -19.46 -14.85
N HIS A 77 -0.36 -18.73 -15.09
CA HIS A 77 -0.09 -17.97 -16.33
C HIS A 77 -1.14 -16.91 -16.69
N SER A 78 -1.91 -16.43 -15.70
CA SER A 78 -2.97 -15.43 -15.93
C SER A 78 -2.90 -14.30 -14.91
N ILE A 79 -3.15 -13.08 -15.38
CA ILE A 79 -3.35 -11.92 -14.52
C ILE A 79 -4.79 -11.92 -14.03
N LEU A 80 -4.99 -11.73 -12.73
CA LEU A 80 -6.28 -11.50 -12.12
C LEU A 80 -6.44 -10.02 -11.80
N GLY A 81 -7.43 -9.39 -12.42
CA GLY A 81 -7.85 -8.03 -12.12
C GLY A 81 -8.79 -7.98 -10.92
N LYS A 82 -9.59 -6.89 -10.84
CA LYS A 82 -10.65 -6.75 -9.84
C LYS A 82 -11.90 -7.50 -10.32
N PRO A 83 -12.55 -8.31 -9.47
CA PRO A 83 -13.79 -8.99 -9.87
C PRO A 83 -14.93 -7.99 -10.05
N LYS A 84 -15.73 -8.19 -11.10
CA LYS A 84 -16.88 -7.34 -11.44
C LYS A 84 -18.20 -7.92 -10.95
N SER A 85 -18.20 -9.18 -10.52
CA SER A 85 -19.37 -9.88 -10.01
C SER A 85 -19.00 -10.86 -8.90
N ARG A 86 -20.03 -11.37 -8.20
CA ARG A 86 -19.87 -12.42 -7.19
C ARG A 86 -19.23 -13.70 -7.79
N GLU A 87 -19.67 -14.09 -8.97
CA GLU A 87 -19.20 -15.28 -9.70
C GLU A 87 -17.73 -15.13 -10.09
N GLU A 88 -17.30 -13.93 -10.52
CA GLU A 88 -15.89 -13.66 -10.81
C GLU A 88 -15.04 -13.70 -9.55
N ALA A 89 -15.51 -13.12 -8.43
CA ALA A 89 -14.82 -13.17 -7.15
C ALA A 89 -14.63 -14.61 -6.67
N GLU A 90 -15.69 -15.44 -6.74
CA GLU A 90 -15.62 -16.86 -6.39
C GLU A 90 -14.64 -17.62 -7.28
N LYS A 91 -14.67 -17.39 -8.60
CA LYS A 91 -13.75 -18.01 -9.57
C LYS A 91 -12.29 -17.65 -9.26
N MET A 92 -12.03 -16.41 -8.88
CA MET A 92 -10.69 -15.97 -8.50
C MET A 92 -10.24 -16.64 -7.20
N LEU A 93 -11.07 -16.66 -6.16
CA LEU A 93 -10.75 -17.31 -4.88
C LEU A 93 -10.54 -18.83 -5.04
N ARG A 94 -11.33 -19.51 -5.84
CA ARG A 94 -11.13 -20.93 -6.18
C ARG A 94 -9.76 -21.17 -6.85
N ARG A 95 -9.34 -20.28 -7.74
CA ARG A 95 -8.03 -20.37 -8.41
C ARG A 95 -6.86 -20.18 -7.45
N LEU A 96 -7.03 -19.34 -6.43
CA LEU A 96 -5.99 -19.02 -5.43
C LEU A 96 -5.95 -20.05 -4.29
N SER A 97 -7.08 -20.70 -4.00
CA SER A 97 -7.24 -21.64 -2.87
C SER A 97 -6.20 -22.75 -2.87
N GLY A 98 -5.44 -22.87 -1.78
CA GLY A 98 -4.39 -23.88 -1.57
C GLY A 98 -3.14 -23.67 -2.42
N LYS A 99 -2.99 -22.53 -3.13
CA LYS A 99 -1.87 -22.28 -4.03
C LYS A 99 -0.98 -21.12 -3.59
N GLU A 100 0.25 -21.13 -4.09
CA GLU A 100 1.12 -19.97 -4.13
C GLU A 100 0.88 -19.20 -5.44
N HIS A 101 0.80 -17.89 -5.36
CA HIS A 101 0.68 -16.98 -6.48
C HIS A 101 1.61 -15.79 -6.32
N GLN A 102 1.72 -14.97 -7.36
CA GLN A 102 2.59 -13.80 -7.35
C GLN A 102 1.77 -12.52 -7.30
N VAL A 103 2.19 -11.59 -6.47
CA VAL A 103 1.72 -10.21 -6.48
C VAL A 103 2.84 -9.32 -7.01
N LEU A 104 2.57 -8.63 -8.12
CA LEU A 104 3.51 -7.69 -8.72
C LEU A 104 2.98 -6.28 -8.57
N THR A 105 3.80 -5.38 -8.03
CA THR A 105 3.54 -3.94 -8.07
C THR A 105 4.64 -3.25 -8.84
N GLY A 106 4.25 -2.57 -9.92
CA GLY A 106 5.09 -1.57 -10.58
C GLY A 106 4.85 -0.22 -9.93
N PHE A 107 5.90 0.55 -9.73
CA PHE A 107 5.80 1.95 -9.32
C PHE A 107 6.73 2.82 -10.15
N SER A 108 6.36 4.08 -10.28
CA SER A 108 7.07 5.06 -11.09
C SER A 108 7.11 6.40 -10.36
N LEU A 109 8.25 7.09 -10.48
CA LEU A 109 8.50 8.40 -9.90
C LEU A 109 9.04 9.31 -11.00
N HIS A 110 8.38 10.44 -11.29
CA HIS A 110 8.77 11.40 -12.31
C HIS A 110 8.73 12.84 -11.83
N HIS A 111 9.61 13.66 -12.38
CA HIS A 111 9.60 15.12 -12.29
C HIS A 111 9.93 15.70 -13.68
N LEU A 112 8.94 16.22 -14.40
CA LEU A 112 9.09 16.52 -15.82
C LEU A 112 10.00 17.71 -16.09
N GLU A 113 9.90 18.82 -15.35
CA GLU A 113 10.80 19.96 -15.53
C GLU A 113 12.27 19.59 -15.31
N LYS A 114 12.56 18.75 -14.31
CA LYS A 114 13.95 18.29 -14.05
C LYS A 114 14.38 17.18 -15.01
N ARG A 115 13.49 16.67 -15.86
CA ARG A 115 13.72 15.51 -16.75
C ARG A 115 14.30 14.31 -15.99
N LYS A 116 13.83 14.09 -14.76
CA LYS A 116 14.22 12.98 -13.90
C LYS A 116 13.06 12.05 -13.68
N GLY A 117 13.34 10.78 -13.66
CA GLY A 117 12.34 9.75 -13.33
C GLY A 117 12.96 8.36 -13.38
N ASP A 118 12.27 7.45 -12.75
CA ASP A 118 12.60 6.03 -12.77
C ASP A 118 11.36 5.21 -12.47
N ARG A 119 11.42 3.90 -12.75
CA ARG A 119 10.35 2.94 -12.50
C ARG A 119 10.92 1.58 -12.14
N GLU A 120 10.26 0.91 -11.22
CA GLU A 120 10.67 -0.40 -10.75
C GLU A 120 9.44 -1.29 -10.52
N ALA A 121 9.62 -2.62 -10.58
CA ALA A 121 8.59 -3.59 -10.26
C ALA A 121 9.11 -4.60 -9.25
N VAL A 122 8.35 -4.76 -8.18
CA VAL A 122 8.60 -5.69 -7.08
C VAL A 122 7.62 -6.84 -7.17
N GLN A 123 8.11 -8.06 -6.90
CA GLN A 123 7.34 -9.28 -6.92
C GLN A 123 7.41 -9.96 -5.55
N THR A 124 6.26 -10.46 -5.08
CA THR A 124 6.12 -11.17 -3.80
C THR A 124 5.28 -12.41 -3.99
N ALA A 125 5.75 -13.55 -3.51
CA ALA A 125 4.97 -14.77 -3.49
C ALA A 125 4.05 -14.79 -2.26
N VAL A 126 2.79 -15.15 -2.47
CA VAL A 126 1.76 -15.25 -1.43
C VAL A 126 1.12 -16.63 -1.48
N LYS A 127 1.10 -17.34 -0.35
CA LYS A 127 0.44 -18.62 -0.20
C LYS A 127 -0.92 -18.44 0.44
N VAL A 128 -1.96 -18.89 -0.23
CA VAL A 128 -3.33 -18.96 0.28
C VAL A 128 -3.59 -20.34 0.83
N LYS A 129 -4.19 -20.46 2.01
CA LYS A 129 -4.65 -21.74 2.55
C LYS A 129 -5.72 -22.37 1.67
N LYS A 130 -5.99 -23.67 1.82
CA LYS A 130 -7.14 -24.30 1.19
C LYS A 130 -8.43 -23.70 1.77
N LEU A 131 -9.24 -23.07 0.91
CA LEU A 131 -10.50 -22.45 1.29
C LEU A 131 -11.67 -23.42 1.12
N THR A 132 -12.58 -23.42 2.07
CA THR A 132 -13.88 -24.09 1.94
C THR A 132 -14.85 -23.20 1.17
N GLN A 133 -15.94 -23.79 0.66
CA GLN A 133 -17.00 -23.03 -0.01
C GLN A 133 -17.63 -21.99 0.93
N ALA A 134 -17.89 -22.38 2.18
CA ALA A 134 -18.48 -21.48 3.17
C ALA A 134 -17.61 -20.26 3.48
N GLU A 135 -16.27 -20.42 3.54
CA GLU A 135 -15.34 -19.32 3.71
C GLU A 135 -15.33 -18.35 2.52
N MET A 136 -15.37 -18.89 1.29
CA MET A 136 -15.44 -18.09 0.07
C MET A 136 -16.76 -17.30 0.02
N ASP A 137 -17.89 -17.95 0.28
CA ASP A 137 -19.21 -17.33 0.27
C ASP A 137 -19.32 -16.23 1.33
N TRP A 138 -18.84 -16.51 2.55
CA TRP A 138 -18.81 -15.54 3.62
C TRP A 138 -17.96 -14.32 3.27
N TYR A 139 -16.75 -14.54 2.76
CA TYR A 139 -15.84 -13.45 2.41
C TYR A 139 -16.40 -12.58 1.27
N ILE A 140 -17.01 -13.19 0.26
CA ILE A 140 -17.62 -12.44 -0.84
C ILE A 140 -18.80 -11.58 -0.34
N GLN A 141 -19.57 -12.06 0.64
CA GLN A 141 -20.68 -11.30 1.23
C GLN A 141 -20.23 -10.03 1.95
N THR A 142 -18.98 -9.96 2.42
CA THR A 142 -18.42 -8.75 3.06
C THR A 142 -18.28 -7.57 2.10
N GLY A 143 -18.29 -7.82 0.79
CA GLY A 143 -18.01 -6.81 -0.25
C GLY A 143 -16.53 -6.46 -0.40
N GLU A 144 -15.66 -6.93 0.48
CA GLU A 144 -14.21 -6.63 0.45
C GLU A 144 -13.50 -7.04 -0.84
N PRO A 145 -13.85 -8.12 -1.57
CA PRO A 145 -13.17 -8.56 -2.78
C PRO A 145 -13.15 -7.54 -3.93
N PHE A 146 -14.20 -6.73 -4.07
CA PHE A 146 -14.52 -6.07 -5.35
C PHE A 146 -13.60 -4.90 -5.74
N ASP A 147 -12.85 -4.33 -4.82
CA ASP A 147 -11.88 -3.26 -5.11
C ASP A 147 -10.43 -3.74 -5.20
N LYS A 148 -10.21 -5.08 -5.22
CA LYS A 148 -8.89 -5.69 -5.07
C LYS A 148 -8.53 -6.60 -6.23
N ALA A 149 -7.29 -6.50 -6.73
CA ALA A 149 -6.75 -7.45 -7.70
C ALA A 149 -6.75 -8.87 -7.11
N GLY A 150 -7.24 -9.86 -7.88
CA GLY A 150 -7.38 -11.24 -7.43
C GLY A 150 -8.53 -11.47 -6.44
N GLY A 151 -9.31 -10.44 -6.11
CA GLY A 151 -10.48 -10.56 -5.24
C GLY A 151 -10.15 -10.83 -3.77
N TYR A 152 -8.98 -10.46 -3.26
CA TYR A 152 -8.63 -10.60 -1.85
C TYR A 152 -7.70 -9.48 -1.35
N ALA A 153 -7.58 -9.32 -0.04
CA ALA A 153 -6.62 -8.44 0.59
C ALA A 153 -5.81 -9.15 1.67
N ILE A 154 -4.53 -8.78 1.79
CA ILE A 154 -3.68 -9.19 2.93
C ILE A 154 -4.01 -8.39 4.20
N GLN A 155 -4.66 -7.24 4.06
CA GLN A 155 -5.19 -6.42 5.14
C GLN A 155 -6.70 -6.64 5.27
N GLY A 156 -7.26 -6.38 6.44
CA GLY A 156 -8.70 -6.54 6.67
C GLY A 156 -9.14 -7.99 6.82
N ILE A 157 -10.36 -8.27 6.41
CA ILE A 157 -10.99 -9.58 6.59
C ILE A 157 -10.25 -10.68 5.81
N GLY A 158 -9.82 -10.41 4.58
CA GLY A 158 -9.13 -11.38 3.73
C GLY A 158 -7.80 -11.90 4.28
N SER A 159 -7.25 -11.27 5.34
CA SER A 159 -6.01 -11.72 5.97
C SER A 159 -6.07 -13.15 6.52
N PHE A 160 -7.25 -13.66 6.88
CA PHE A 160 -7.44 -15.04 7.38
C PHE A 160 -7.08 -16.12 6.33
N MET A 161 -7.06 -15.76 5.06
CA MET A 161 -6.75 -16.68 3.97
C MET A 161 -5.25 -16.85 3.74
N ILE A 162 -4.41 -15.91 4.23
CA ILE A 162 -2.98 -15.87 3.91
C ILE A 162 -2.21 -16.77 4.86
N GLU A 163 -1.61 -17.82 4.31
CA GLU A 163 -0.79 -18.79 5.05
C GLU A 163 0.65 -18.25 5.22
N SER A 164 1.23 -17.68 4.17
CA SER A 164 2.58 -17.11 4.21
C SER A 164 2.84 -16.15 3.05
N ILE A 165 3.87 -15.32 3.21
CA ILE A 165 4.42 -14.44 2.17
C ILE A 165 5.93 -14.63 2.10
N LYS A 166 6.50 -14.55 0.88
CA LYS A 166 7.94 -14.51 0.63
C LYS A 166 8.25 -13.26 -0.21
N GLY A 167 8.79 -12.24 0.43
CA GLY A 167 9.06 -10.92 -0.17
C GLY A 167 8.49 -9.77 0.65
N SER A 168 8.09 -8.69 -0.03
CA SER A 168 7.67 -7.44 0.59
C SER A 168 6.17 -7.46 0.93
N TYR A 169 5.83 -7.30 2.21
CA TYR A 169 4.44 -7.11 2.67
C TYR A 169 3.80 -5.86 2.04
N THR A 170 4.53 -4.74 2.02
CA THR A 170 4.00 -3.47 1.48
C THR A 170 3.79 -3.54 -0.04
N ASN A 171 4.55 -4.38 -0.75
CA ASN A 171 4.30 -4.73 -2.15
C ASN A 171 2.92 -5.40 -2.31
N VAL A 172 2.59 -6.37 -1.47
CA VAL A 172 1.29 -7.07 -1.51
C VAL A 172 0.14 -6.12 -1.18
N VAL A 173 0.34 -5.17 -0.27
CA VAL A 173 -0.64 -4.10 0.02
C VAL A 173 -0.86 -3.18 -1.17
N GLY A 174 0.17 -3.00 -2.04
CA GLY A 174 0.07 -2.28 -3.31
C GLY A 174 1.05 -1.12 -3.52
N LEU A 175 2.07 -0.97 -2.65
CA LEU A 175 3.16 -0.01 -2.82
C LEU A 175 4.40 -0.48 -2.06
N PRO A 176 5.47 -0.92 -2.74
CA PRO A 176 6.69 -1.40 -2.10
C PRO A 176 7.48 -0.24 -1.49
N LEU A 177 7.23 0.03 -0.20
CA LEU A 177 7.76 1.23 0.47
C LEU A 177 9.28 1.27 0.55
N CYS A 178 9.95 0.14 0.78
CA CYS A 178 11.40 0.09 0.89
C CYS A 178 12.04 0.61 -0.40
N GLU A 179 11.66 0.03 -1.53
CA GLU A 179 12.17 0.36 -2.86
C GLU A 179 11.77 1.78 -3.29
N LEU A 180 10.54 2.19 -2.97
CA LEU A 180 10.06 3.54 -3.26
C LEU A 180 10.85 4.60 -2.48
N ILE A 181 11.11 4.41 -1.19
CA ILE A 181 11.90 5.35 -0.38
C ILE A 181 13.33 5.45 -0.89
N GLN A 182 13.94 4.32 -1.27
CA GLN A 182 15.26 4.31 -1.88
C GLN A 182 15.29 5.12 -3.19
N MET A 183 14.26 4.96 -4.04
CA MET A 183 14.13 5.71 -5.30
C MET A 183 13.92 7.21 -5.03
N LEU A 184 13.05 7.58 -4.08
CA LEU A 184 12.81 8.97 -3.69
C LEU A 184 14.09 9.67 -3.22
N ASN A 185 14.89 9.01 -2.38
CA ASN A 185 16.19 9.51 -1.91
C ASN A 185 17.21 9.62 -3.05
N ARG A 186 17.35 8.56 -3.85
CA ARG A 186 18.33 8.50 -4.98
C ARG A 186 18.08 9.60 -6.01
N LEU A 187 16.82 9.90 -6.31
CA LEU A 187 16.47 10.94 -7.27
C LEU A 187 16.43 12.36 -6.65
N GLY A 188 16.56 12.47 -5.32
CA GLY A 188 16.51 13.74 -4.60
C GLY A 188 15.09 14.33 -4.53
N ALA A 189 14.08 13.48 -4.53
CA ALA A 189 12.69 13.88 -4.39
C ALA A 189 12.34 14.24 -2.95
N VAL A 190 12.88 13.49 -1.99
CA VAL A 190 12.76 13.72 -0.55
C VAL A 190 14.08 13.37 0.11
N THR A 191 14.29 13.88 1.32
CA THR A 191 15.30 13.38 2.26
C THR A 191 14.58 12.48 3.25
N PHE A 192 15.02 11.23 3.36
CA PHE A 192 14.45 10.29 4.31
C PHE A 192 15.56 9.69 5.20
N PRO A 193 15.40 9.61 6.52
CA PRO A 193 14.21 9.99 7.27
C PRO A 193 13.92 11.49 7.17
N PRO A 194 12.64 11.91 7.26
CA PRO A 194 12.31 13.33 7.31
C PRO A 194 12.95 13.95 8.57
N ASP A 195 13.40 15.20 8.48
CA ASP A 195 13.99 15.90 9.60
C ASP A 195 12.98 15.94 10.77
N PRO A 196 13.27 15.33 11.93
CA PRO A 196 12.36 15.30 13.07
C PRO A 196 12.16 16.69 13.68
N PHE A 197 13.05 17.64 13.37
CA PHE A 197 12.96 19.04 13.83
C PHE A 197 12.76 19.95 12.61
N PRO A 198 11.51 20.41 12.33
CA PRO A 198 11.36 21.50 11.38
C PRO A 198 12.24 22.68 11.84
N PRO A 199 12.96 23.36 10.93
CA PRO A 199 13.78 24.51 11.30
C PRO A 199 12.90 25.50 12.08
N PRO A 200 13.40 26.11 13.17
CA PRO A 200 12.63 27.07 13.94
C PRO A 200 12.10 28.15 12.99
N LEU A 201 10.81 28.46 13.12
CA LEU A 201 10.17 29.51 12.32
C LEU A 201 11.04 30.75 12.41
N SER A 202 11.69 31.13 11.32
CA SER A 202 12.50 32.33 11.24
C SER A 202 11.59 33.54 11.45
N GLY A 203 11.62 34.18 12.62
CA GLY A 203 10.93 35.42 12.87
C GLY A 203 10.15 35.49 14.18
N GLY A 204 10.83 35.36 15.30
CA GLY A 204 10.31 35.76 16.60
C GLY A 204 11.46 36.02 17.55
N ARG A 205 11.72 37.27 17.93
CA ARG A 205 12.62 37.60 19.04
C ARG A 205 12.16 36.82 20.27
N VAL A 206 12.93 35.82 20.66
CA VAL A 206 12.69 35.07 21.90
C VAL A 206 13.13 35.99 23.05
N GLY A 207 12.16 36.57 23.78
CA GLY A 207 12.39 37.16 25.08
C GLY A 207 12.94 36.08 26.02
N ARG A 208 13.97 36.43 26.82
CA ARG A 208 14.54 35.60 27.89
C ARG A 208 13.43 35.21 28.89
N GLY A 209 12.93 33.99 28.79
CA GLY A 209 11.95 33.42 29.72
C GLY A 209 12.05 31.89 29.68
N GLY A 210 12.28 31.29 30.83
CA GLY A 210 12.68 29.92 31.12
C GLY A 210 12.06 28.82 30.26
N ILE A 211 12.92 27.89 29.93
CA ILE A 211 12.59 26.62 29.26
C ILE A 211 11.71 25.79 30.21
N ARG A 212 10.40 25.70 29.94
CA ARG A 212 9.58 24.60 30.44
C ARG A 212 9.58 23.50 29.39
N ASN A 213 10.22 22.38 29.72
CA ASN A 213 10.12 21.12 29.00
C ASN A 213 8.70 20.55 29.16
N GLU A 214 7.80 20.85 28.24
CA GLU A 214 6.49 20.21 28.17
C GLU A 214 6.17 19.93 26.71
N HIS A 215 6.66 18.80 26.22
CA HIS A 215 6.07 17.96 25.15
C HIS A 215 6.82 16.64 25.08
N ILE A 216 6.84 15.94 26.22
CA ILE A 216 7.04 14.50 26.22
C ILE A 216 5.70 13.91 25.76
N ILE A 217 5.69 13.22 24.62
CA ILE A 217 4.56 12.40 24.18
C ILE A 217 4.30 11.42 25.32
N PRO A 218 3.14 11.45 26.00
CA PRO A 218 2.87 10.49 27.05
C PRO A 218 2.84 9.08 26.44
N PRO A 219 3.41 8.05 27.11
CA PRO A 219 3.28 6.68 26.68
C PRO A 219 1.79 6.33 26.63
N LEU A 220 1.37 5.62 25.59
CA LEU A 220 0.02 5.10 25.44
C LEU A 220 -0.38 4.36 26.71
N PRO A 221 -1.55 4.60 27.31
CA PRO A 221 -1.99 3.90 28.49
C PRO A 221 -2.06 2.40 28.20
N LEU A 222 -1.27 1.63 28.96
CA LEU A 222 -1.40 0.17 29.00
C LEU A 222 -2.83 -0.13 29.47
N ARG A 223 -3.67 -0.59 28.54
CA ARG A 223 -4.98 -1.14 28.91
C ARG A 223 -4.70 -2.28 29.90
N SER A 224 -5.18 -2.09 31.12
CA SER A 224 -5.19 -3.11 32.16
C SER A 224 -5.78 -4.40 31.60
N ARG A 225 -4.99 -5.46 31.62
CA ARG A 225 -5.47 -6.81 31.38
C ARG A 225 -6.53 -7.10 32.45
N VAL A 226 -7.78 -7.15 32.07
CA VAL A 226 -8.82 -7.80 32.87
C VAL A 226 -8.49 -9.28 32.80
N VAL A 227 -7.91 -9.79 33.88
CA VAL A 227 -7.77 -11.24 34.10
C VAL A 227 -9.15 -11.77 34.45
N PRO A 228 -9.73 -12.71 33.69
CA PRO A 228 -10.96 -13.36 34.13
C PRO A 228 -10.65 -14.20 35.38
N THR A 229 -11.29 -13.87 36.47
CA THR A 229 -11.30 -14.68 37.68
C THR A 229 -11.90 -16.05 37.37
N LEU A 230 -11.09 -17.08 37.35
CA LEU A 230 -11.54 -18.46 37.28
C LEU A 230 -12.38 -18.76 38.55
N LEU A 231 -13.69 -18.86 38.37
CA LEU A 231 -14.58 -19.45 39.34
C LEU A 231 -14.19 -20.92 39.56
N LYS A 232 -13.70 -21.22 40.74
CA LYS A 232 -13.55 -22.57 41.24
C LYS A 232 -14.93 -23.19 41.38
N GLY A 233 -15.36 -23.99 40.41
CA GLY A 233 -16.47 -24.94 40.56
C GLY A 233 -15.95 -26.24 41.14
N GLY A 234 -16.32 -26.53 42.39
CA GLY A 234 -16.00 -27.77 43.04
C GLY A 234 -16.75 -28.95 42.40
N TRP A 235 -16.06 -30.04 42.23
CA TRP A 235 -16.65 -31.37 42.02
C TRP A 235 -16.94 -31.95 43.40
N GLY A 236 -18.19 -32.22 43.67
CA GLY A 236 -18.65 -33.02 44.79
C GLY A 236 -19.51 -34.15 44.23
N ASP A 237 -19.08 -35.37 44.62
CA ASP A 237 -19.75 -36.68 44.62
C ASP A 237 -20.67 -37.09 43.44
#